data_508dfd81d7f9fc25214d574d59b29c68
#
_entry.id   508dfd81d7f9fc25214d574d59b29c68
#
_cell.length_a   1.000
_cell.length_b   1.000
_cell.length_c   1.000
_cell.angle_alpha   90.00
_cell.angle_beta   90.00
_cell.angle_gamma   90.00
#
_symmetry.space_group_name_H-M   'P 1'
#
loop_
_entity.id
_entity.type
_entity.pdbx_description
1 polymer ?
#
loop_
_entity_poly.entity_id
_entity_poly.type
_entity_poly.pdbx_seq_one_letter_code
_entity_poly.pdbx_strand_id
1 'polypeptide(L)'
;QNSIGGILSSKFGDMQQVEGLISQGKLMIIPTCDIRGTEISDKDILYVTEAQNIDTYTMRTIIQRAKAGTKIIIEGDVLEQQDIRINNIKESGMHKAIEVFKGTPYFSCIKLENIYRSPISQIAQNI
;
A
#
# COMPACT_ATOMS: atom_id res chain seq x y z
N GLN A 1 6.76 -3.99 9.52
CA GLN A 1 5.74 -4.29 10.55
C GLN A 1 5.52 -3.12 11.51
N ASN A 2 6.57 -2.36 11.87
CA ASN A 2 6.48 -1.31 12.90
C ASN A 2 5.84 -0.01 12.43
N SER A 3 5.86 0.32 11.14
CA SER A 3 5.30 1.59 10.64
C SER A 3 3.78 1.63 10.71
N ILE A 4 3.09 0.58 10.26
CA ILE A 4 1.62 0.48 10.34
C ILE A 4 1.17 0.39 11.79
N GLY A 5 1.83 -0.43 12.61
CA GLY A 5 1.55 -0.54 14.03
C GLY A 5 1.76 0.77 14.76
N GLY A 6 2.82 1.52 14.44
CA GLY A 6 3.08 2.84 15.01
C GLY A 6 2.03 3.88 14.64
N ILE A 7 1.59 3.92 13.38
CA ILE A 7 0.51 4.82 12.91
C ILE A 7 -0.80 4.49 13.61
N LEU A 8 -1.17 3.22 13.68
CA LEU A 8 -2.39 2.77 14.33
C LEU A 8 -2.35 3.02 15.85
N SER A 9 -1.23 2.75 16.52
CA SER A 9 -1.07 3.06 17.93
C SER A 9 -1.20 4.56 18.22
N SER A 10 -0.59 5.41 17.37
CA SER A 10 -0.72 6.86 17.48
C SER A 10 -2.18 7.30 17.36
N LYS A 11 -2.93 6.70 16.44
CA LYS A 11 -4.34 7.02 16.21
C LYS A 11 -5.26 6.50 17.32
N PHE A 12 -5.03 5.30 17.81
CA PHE A 12 -5.83 4.66 18.87
C PHE A 12 -5.28 4.91 20.27
N GLY A 13 -4.10 5.54 20.38
CA GLY A 13 -3.49 5.91 21.66
C GLY A 13 -2.82 4.76 22.41
N ASP A 14 -2.89 3.53 21.92
CA ASP A 14 -2.33 2.37 22.60
C ASP A 14 -2.01 1.21 21.65
N MET A 15 -0.83 0.62 21.81
CA MET A 15 -0.39 -0.58 21.08
C MET A 15 -1.26 -1.80 21.42
N GLN A 16 -1.79 -1.89 22.63
CA GLN A 16 -2.68 -2.98 23.05
C GLN A 16 -3.97 -3.02 22.22
N GLN A 17 -4.49 -1.88 21.79
CA GLN A 17 -5.65 -1.82 20.91
C GLN A 17 -5.34 -2.40 19.53
N VAL A 18 -4.16 -2.13 18.99
CA VAL A 18 -3.71 -2.69 17.71
C VAL A 18 -3.57 -4.21 17.80
N GLU A 19 -2.92 -4.69 18.87
CA GLU A 19 -2.78 -6.12 19.14
C GLU A 19 -4.15 -6.79 19.33
N GLY A 20 -5.09 -6.11 19.98
CA GLY A 20 -6.47 -6.56 20.12
C GLY A 20 -7.18 -6.73 18.77
N LEU A 21 -6.99 -5.79 17.85
CA LEU A 21 -7.56 -5.88 16.49
C LEU A 21 -6.96 -7.06 15.70
N ILE A 22 -5.66 -7.29 15.86
CA ILE A 22 -4.99 -8.43 15.22
C ILE A 22 -5.51 -9.76 15.80
N SER A 23 -5.60 -9.89 17.12
CA SER A 23 -6.09 -11.11 17.78
C SER A 23 -7.54 -11.42 17.46
N GLN A 24 -8.37 -10.39 17.22
CA GLN A 24 -9.77 -10.53 16.81
C GLN A 24 -9.95 -10.81 15.31
N GLY A 25 -8.87 -10.85 14.54
CA GLY A 25 -8.92 -11.01 13.09
C GLY A 25 -9.46 -9.80 12.32
N LYS A 26 -9.56 -8.63 12.97
CA LYS A 26 -10.03 -7.39 12.34
C LYS A 26 -8.94 -6.65 11.58
N LEU A 27 -7.70 -6.91 11.92
CA LEU A 27 -6.52 -6.40 11.25
C LEU A 27 -5.56 -7.56 10.97
N MET A 28 -5.15 -7.69 9.72
CA MET A 28 -4.15 -8.66 9.30
C MET A 28 -3.03 -7.95 8.53
N ILE A 29 -1.78 -8.23 8.90
CA ILE A 29 -0.60 -7.72 8.18
C ILE A 29 -0.05 -8.86 7.34
N ILE A 30 -0.06 -8.66 6.03
CA ILE A 30 0.30 -9.71 5.06
C ILE A 30 1.52 -9.23 4.26
N PRO A 31 2.66 -9.93 4.33
CA PRO A 31 3.74 -9.71 3.39
C PRO A 31 3.28 -9.98 1.95
N THR A 32 3.80 -9.24 0.99
CA THR A 32 3.41 -9.38 -0.43
C THR A 32 3.66 -10.79 -0.99
N CYS A 33 4.67 -11.49 -0.47
CA CYS A 33 4.94 -12.88 -0.85
C CYS A 33 3.85 -13.86 -0.42
N ASP A 34 3.09 -13.55 0.64
CA ASP A 34 2.07 -14.44 1.20
C ASP A 34 0.66 -14.15 0.69
N ILE A 35 0.50 -13.12 -0.13
CA ILE A 35 -0.82 -12.69 -0.62
C ILE A 35 -1.57 -13.81 -1.37
N ARG A 36 -0.85 -14.70 -2.03
CA ARG A 36 -1.48 -15.81 -2.77
C ARG A 36 -2.18 -16.81 -1.87
N GLY A 37 -1.66 -17.03 -0.67
CA GLY A 37 -2.24 -17.93 0.32
C GLY A 37 -3.33 -17.30 1.19
N THR A 38 -3.59 -15.99 1.01
CA THR A 38 -4.52 -15.26 1.85
C THR A 38 -5.89 -15.18 1.20
N GLU A 39 -6.92 -15.47 1.97
CA GLU A 39 -8.30 -15.29 1.56
C GLU A 39 -8.77 -13.88 1.91
N ILE A 40 -9.32 -13.18 0.91
CA ILE A 40 -9.85 -11.81 1.04
C ILE A 40 -11.33 -11.86 0.69
N SER A 41 -12.18 -11.38 1.61
CA SER A 41 -13.62 -11.38 1.41
C SER A 41 -14.12 -10.08 0.76
N ASP A 42 -15.37 -10.10 0.31
CA ASP A 42 -16.08 -8.95 -0.24
C ASP A 42 -16.31 -7.80 0.77
N LYS A 43 -16.17 -8.10 2.07
CA LYS A 43 -16.33 -7.13 3.17
C LYS A 43 -15.00 -6.56 3.65
N ASP A 44 -13.88 -7.07 3.14
CA ASP A 44 -12.56 -6.63 3.54
C ASP A 44 -12.13 -5.35 2.82
N ILE A 45 -11.24 -4.62 3.47
CA ILE A 45 -10.48 -3.53 2.88
C ILE A 45 -9.04 -4.02 2.74
N LEU A 46 -8.55 -4.08 1.53
CA LEU A 46 -7.15 -4.39 1.23
C LEU A 46 -6.38 -3.08 1.11
N TYR A 47 -5.46 -2.84 2.03
CA TYR A 47 -4.63 -1.64 2.04
C TYR A 47 -3.19 -1.99 1.67
N VAL A 48 -2.72 -1.45 0.55
CA VAL A 48 -1.39 -1.70 -0.01
C VAL A 48 -0.52 -0.47 0.23
N THR A 49 0.54 -0.63 1.01
CA THR A 49 1.49 0.45 1.33
C THR A 49 2.77 0.34 0.53
N GLU A 50 3.48 1.46 0.37
CA GLU A 50 4.77 1.51 -0.35
C GLU A 50 4.70 0.87 -1.74
N ALA A 51 3.60 1.11 -2.42
CA ALA A 51 3.24 0.42 -3.66
C ALA A 51 4.18 0.72 -4.84
N GLN A 52 4.99 1.79 -4.76
CA GLN A 52 6.04 2.08 -5.75
C GLN A 52 7.11 0.98 -5.79
N ASN A 53 7.27 0.20 -4.70
CA ASN A 53 8.23 -0.89 -4.62
C ASN A 53 7.69 -2.24 -5.12
N ILE A 54 6.45 -2.28 -5.57
CA ILE A 54 5.77 -3.49 -6.04
C ILE A 54 5.86 -3.56 -7.57
N ASP A 55 6.34 -4.70 -8.09
CA ASP A 55 6.37 -4.95 -9.54
C ASP A 55 4.97 -5.19 -10.11
N THR A 56 4.86 -5.14 -11.44
CA THR A 56 3.58 -5.30 -12.15
C THR A 56 2.94 -6.66 -11.94
N TYR A 57 3.73 -7.72 -11.85
CA TYR A 57 3.23 -9.08 -11.63
C TYR A 57 2.61 -9.23 -10.23
N THR A 58 3.33 -8.77 -9.21
CA THR A 58 2.86 -8.80 -7.82
C THR A 58 1.62 -7.92 -7.63
N MET A 59 1.61 -6.72 -8.19
CA MET A 59 0.44 -5.82 -8.13
C MET A 59 -0.79 -6.47 -8.78
N ARG A 60 -0.63 -7.10 -9.95
CA ARG A 60 -1.71 -7.86 -10.59
C ARG A 60 -2.23 -8.96 -9.67
N THR A 61 -1.34 -9.71 -9.06
CA THR A 61 -1.70 -10.78 -8.13
C THR A 61 -2.51 -10.25 -6.95
N ILE A 62 -2.09 -9.12 -6.36
CA ILE A 62 -2.80 -8.48 -5.25
C ILE A 62 -4.22 -8.08 -5.68
N ILE A 63 -4.36 -7.36 -6.78
CA ILE A 63 -5.65 -6.87 -7.25
C ILE A 63 -6.60 -8.02 -7.62
N GLN A 64 -6.08 -9.08 -8.21
CA GLN A 64 -6.89 -10.25 -8.59
C GLN A 64 -7.39 -11.07 -7.40
N ARG A 65 -6.87 -10.84 -6.18
CA ARG A 65 -7.41 -11.47 -4.97
C ARG A 65 -8.70 -10.82 -4.48
N ALA A 66 -8.96 -9.58 -4.91
CA ALA A 66 -10.18 -8.90 -4.53
C ALA A 66 -11.42 -9.57 -5.15
N LYS A 67 -12.43 -9.77 -4.32
CA LYS A 67 -13.77 -10.21 -4.74
C LYS A 67 -14.63 -8.99 -5.05
N ALA A 68 -15.76 -9.22 -5.70
CA ALA A 68 -16.76 -8.17 -5.90
C ALA A 68 -17.17 -7.61 -4.52
N GLY A 69 -17.01 -6.30 -4.31
CA GLY A 69 -17.26 -5.64 -3.02
C GLY A 69 -16.02 -5.37 -2.19
N THR A 70 -14.89 -6.06 -2.40
CA THR A 70 -13.62 -5.73 -1.74
C THR A 70 -13.18 -4.33 -2.14
N LYS A 71 -12.83 -3.51 -1.16
CA LYS A 71 -12.22 -2.20 -1.41
C LYS A 71 -10.71 -2.33 -1.39
N ILE A 72 -10.05 -1.71 -2.37
CA ILE A 72 -8.59 -1.68 -2.44
C ILE A 72 -8.14 -0.24 -2.32
N ILE A 73 -7.25 0.03 -1.37
CA ILE A 73 -6.57 1.31 -1.20
C ILE A 73 -5.09 1.08 -1.47
N ILE A 74 -4.53 1.80 -2.41
CA ILE A 74 -3.12 1.70 -2.77
C ILE A 74 -2.47 3.05 -2.50
N GLU A 75 -1.45 3.07 -1.67
CA GLU A 75 -0.66 4.26 -1.41
C GLU A 75 0.79 4.04 -1.81
N GLY A 76 1.42 5.09 -2.27
CA GLY A 76 2.83 5.08 -2.63
C GLY A 76 3.26 6.37 -3.30
N ASP A 77 4.55 6.49 -3.55
CA ASP A 77 5.13 7.63 -4.25
C ASP A 77 5.43 7.28 -5.70
N VAL A 78 4.79 7.96 -6.63
CA VAL A 78 5.00 7.74 -8.07
C VAL A 78 6.30 8.37 -8.59
N LEU A 79 6.95 9.24 -7.82
CA LEU A 79 8.16 9.95 -8.20
C LEU A 79 9.42 9.31 -7.61
N GLU A 80 9.29 8.58 -6.51
CA GLU A 80 10.41 7.94 -5.82
C GLU A 80 10.34 6.43 -5.97
N GLN A 81 11.46 5.85 -6.33
CA GLN A 81 11.64 4.42 -6.40
C GLN A 81 12.75 4.00 -5.44
N GLN A 82 12.40 3.23 -4.43
CA GLN A 82 13.32 2.80 -3.38
C GLN A 82 13.90 1.40 -3.64
N ASP A 83 13.20 0.56 -4.38
CA ASP A 83 13.65 -0.79 -4.68
C ASP A 83 14.47 -0.81 -5.97
N ILE A 84 15.77 -1.13 -5.85
CA ILE A 84 16.71 -1.21 -6.97
C ILE A 84 16.34 -2.28 -8.01
N ARG A 85 15.49 -3.23 -7.67
CA ARG A 85 15.00 -4.26 -8.60
C ARG A 85 14.03 -3.71 -9.64
N ILE A 86 13.46 -2.55 -9.37
CA ILE A 86 12.56 -1.86 -10.28
C ILE A 86 13.34 -0.74 -10.95
N ASN A 87 13.87 -1.00 -12.13
CA ASN A 87 14.78 -0.10 -12.84
C ASN A 87 14.10 1.15 -13.42
N ASN A 88 12.78 1.13 -13.52
CA ASN A 88 12.03 2.22 -14.13
C ASN A 88 10.69 2.37 -13.37
N ILE A 89 10.37 3.61 -13.01
CA ILE A 89 9.10 3.91 -12.32
C ILE A 89 7.87 3.45 -13.12
N LYS A 90 7.96 3.45 -14.46
CA LYS A 90 6.89 2.95 -15.34
C LYS A 90 6.67 1.44 -15.25
N GLU A 91 7.64 0.71 -14.74
CA GLU A 91 7.56 -0.74 -14.50
C GLU A 91 6.97 -1.05 -13.12
N SER A 92 6.80 -0.04 -12.27
CA SER A 92 6.15 -0.20 -10.99
C SER A 92 4.69 -0.64 -11.18
N GLY A 93 4.27 -1.59 -10.36
CA GLY A 93 2.90 -2.11 -10.39
C GLY A 93 1.87 -1.02 -10.09
N MET A 94 2.20 -0.06 -9.22
CA MET A 94 1.34 1.07 -8.92
C MET A 94 1.14 1.97 -10.15
N HIS A 95 2.21 2.31 -10.86
CA HIS A 95 2.12 3.14 -12.06
C HIS A 95 1.28 2.45 -13.14
N LYS A 96 1.49 1.16 -13.33
CA LYS A 96 0.72 0.35 -14.28
C LYS A 96 -0.74 0.20 -13.88
N ALA A 97 -1.04 0.06 -12.60
CA ALA A 97 -2.41 0.03 -12.10
C ALA A 97 -3.13 1.35 -12.38
N ILE A 98 -2.50 2.49 -12.12
CA ILE A 98 -3.06 3.81 -12.44
C ILE A 98 -3.38 3.91 -13.93
N GLU A 99 -2.45 3.54 -14.80
CA GLU A 99 -2.61 3.58 -16.25
C GLU A 99 -3.80 2.74 -16.73
N VAL A 100 -3.91 1.51 -16.22
CA VAL A 100 -4.93 0.53 -16.66
C VAL A 100 -6.32 0.87 -16.12
N PHE A 101 -6.42 1.32 -14.87
CA PHE A 101 -7.70 1.60 -14.23
C PHE A 101 -8.25 3.01 -14.50
N LYS A 102 -7.39 3.92 -14.94
CA LYS A 102 -7.79 5.29 -15.26
C LYS A 102 -8.94 5.31 -16.28
N GLY A 103 -10.00 6.04 -15.95
CA GLY A 103 -11.18 6.15 -16.78
C GLY A 103 -12.21 5.03 -16.59
N THR A 104 -11.93 4.03 -15.76
CA THR A 104 -12.94 3.04 -15.38
C THR A 104 -13.81 3.55 -14.22
N PRO A 105 -15.05 3.06 -14.06
CA PRO A 105 -15.91 3.48 -12.95
C PRO A 105 -15.47 2.93 -11.58
N TYR A 106 -14.44 2.09 -11.54
CA TYR A 106 -13.95 1.43 -10.33
C TYR A 106 -12.73 2.10 -9.71
N PHE A 107 -12.29 3.23 -10.26
CA PHE A 107 -11.00 3.83 -9.90
C PHE A 107 -11.13 5.31 -9.59
N SER A 108 -10.43 5.74 -8.55
CA SER A 108 -10.19 7.14 -8.20
C SER A 108 -8.75 7.30 -7.76
N CYS A 109 -8.12 8.40 -8.14
CA CYS A 109 -6.74 8.71 -7.75
C CYS A 109 -6.68 10.10 -7.14
N ILE A 110 -6.05 10.20 -5.97
CA ILE A 110 -5.81 11.47 -5.27
C ILE A 110 -4.31 11.65 -5.16
N LYS A 111 -3.80 12.80 -5.62
CA LYS A 111 -2.42 13.21 -5.43
C LYS A 111 -2.34 14.14 -4.23
N LEU A 112 -1.49 13.78 -3.26
CA LEU A 112 -1.20 14.64 -2.12
C LEU A 112 -0.10 15.63 -2.53
N GLU A 113 -0.34 16.92 -2.31
CA GLU A 113 0.57 17.99 -2.74
C GLU A 113 1.56 18.41 -1.66
N ASN A 114 1.21 18.23 -0.39
CA ASN A 114 2.02 18.67 0.73
C ASN A 114 2.98 17.56 1.18
N ILE A 115 4.26 17.89 1.18
CA ILE A 115 5.32 16.99 1.66
C ILE A 115 5.77 17.47 3.03
N TYR A 116 5.53 16.67 4.06
CA TYR A 116 5.98 16.92 5.42
C TYR A 116 7.20 16.06 5.71
N ARG A 117 8.39 16.60 5.44
CA ARG A 117 9.66 15.92 5.71
C ARG A 117 10.52 16.76 6.64
N SER A 118 11.35 16.11 7.45
CA SER A 118 12.37 16.81 8.23
C SER A 118 13.39 17.49 7.30
N PRO A 119 14.07 18.57 7.75
CA PRO A 119 15.11 19.21 6.95
C PRO A 119 16.21 18.24 6.49
N ILE A 120 16.61 17.31 7.34
CA ILE A 120 17.61 16.28 7.01
C ILE A 120 17.10 15.37 5.87
N SER A 121 15.85 14.93 5.96
CA SER A 121 15.25 14.09 4.93
C SER A 121 15.11 14.81 3.59
N GLN A 122 14.85 16.13 3.60
CA GLN A 122 14.83 16.94 2.38
C GLN A 122 16.21 17.03 1.72
N ILE A 123 17.27 17.23 2.53
CA ILE A 123 18.65 17.29 2.04
C ILE A 123 19.08 15.93 1.48
N ALA A 124 18.68 14.83 2.11
CA ALA A 124 19.02 13.47 1.69
C ALA A 124 18.51 13.10 0.29
N GLN A 125 17.51 13.80 -0.23
CA GLN A 125 17.04 13.61 -1.61
C GLN A 125 18.10 13.91 -2.67
N ASN A 126 19.16 14.63 -2.31
CA ASN A 126 20.26 14.97 -3.21
C ASN A 126 21.37 13.90 -3.25
N ILE A 127 21.27 12.83 -2.48
CA ILE A 127 22.20 11.70 -2.53
C ILE A 127 21.91 10.84 -3.74
#